data_b913e8a41ab2590346a4fc4193a22c30
#
_entry.id   b913e8a41ab2590346a4fc4193a22c30
#
_cell.length_a   1.000
_cell.length_b   1.000
_cell.length_c   1.000
_cell.angle_alpha   90.00
_cell.angle_beta   90.00
_cell.angle_gamma   90.00
#
_symmetry.space_group_name_H-M   'P 1'
#
loop_
_entity.id
_entity.type
_entity.pdbx_description
1 polymer ?
#
loop_
_entity_poly.entity_id
_entity_poly.type
_entity_poly.pdbx_seq_one_letter_code
_entity_poly.pdbx_strand_id
1 'polypeptide(L)'
;MFGRRSDGRVVRSIDPIVALTPYLMPMRCDAQVMLTYKADYEPLARYIVAKGAEGYKLSFMDIVLAAYVRAISQMPELNRFIANKRIYARNELAVSFVVLKNTTDGSVQENVVKCKFDPHDTILDVAARTGEAISQARQEETDNSTMKVAKFLLNPILATTIAGLARLLDRYGLMPRFLVEASPFHTSMFITNMASIGMPAVNHHIYNFGTTSVFISIGSLERGVTVNAKGEAQRKRVLPIGITADERVCAGMIYAKMVAMVSRYLADPQLLEQPPEQVFYDDGLTYSMPPAPQKKRFRRIRRLARLRRHLEDQSKDLAG
;
A
#
# COMPACT_ATOMS: atom_id res chain seq x y z
N MET A 1 16.70 -21.85 17.71
CA MET A 1 16.44 -21.49 16.31
C MET A 1 15.03 -21.00 16.06
N PHE A 2 14.07 -21.31 16.89
CA PHE A 2 12.69 -20.82 16.76
C PHE A 2 12.59 -19.34 17.12
N GLY A 3 12.28 -18.47 16.17
CA GLY A 3 12.13 -17.02 16.37
C GLY A 3 12.87 -16.14 15.36
N ARG A 4 13.63 -16.72 14.43
CA ARG A 4 14.19 -16.00 13.28
C ARG A 4 13.38 -16.33 12.05
N ARG A 5 12.81 -15.32 11.42
CA ARG A 5 12.13 -15.39 10.13
C ARG A 5 12.92 -14.57 9.11
N SER A 6 12.77 -14.91 7.83
CA SER A 6 13.41 -14.12 6.75
C SER A 6 12.76 -12.72 6.60
N ASP A 7 11.51 -12.57 7.03
CA ASP A 7 10.70 -11.37 6.88
C ASP A 7 10.56 -10.52 8.16
N GLY A 8 11.09 -10.99 9.32
CA GLY A 8 10.98 -10.22 10.56
C GLY A 8 11.75 -10.78 11.75
N ARG A 9 11.83 -9.99 12.80
CA ARG A 9 12.44 -10.33 14.11
C ARG A 9 11.39 -10.30 15.20
N VAL A 10 11.50 -11.22 16.17
CA VAL A 10 10.64 -11.22 17.36
C VAL A 10 10.86 -9.94 18.15
N VAL A 11 9.80 -9.22 18.42
CA VAL A 11 9.82 -8.06 19.33
C VAL A 11 9.84 -8.59 20.76
N ARG A 12 10.76 -8.08 21.57
CA ARG A 12 10.96 -8.54 22.95
C ARG A 12 10.45 -7.54 23.98
N SER A 13 10.48 -6.26 23.65
CA SER A 13 10.03 -5.15 24.50
C SER A 13 8.55 -4.83 24.20
N ILE A 14 7.64 -5.71 24.61
CA ILE A 14 6.20 -5.54 24.38
C ILE A 14 5.49 -5.55 25.74
N ASP A 15 4.44 -4.71 25.84
CA ASP A 15 3.52 -4.77 26.97
C ASP A 15 2.98 -6.21 27.15
N PRO A 16 2.99 -6.77 28.37
CA PRO A 16 2.54 -8.13 28.63
C PRO A 16 1.11 -8.41 28.17
N ILE A 17 0.21 -7.45 28.27
CA ILE A 17 -1.18 -7.59 27.82
C ILE A 17 -1.23 -7.75 26.30
N VAL A 18 -0.49 -6.92 25.57
CA VAL A 18 -0.39 -7.02 24.10
C VAL A 18 0.28 -8.34 23.69
N ALA A 19 1.29 -8.81 24.44
CA ALA A 19 1.95 -10.10 24.18
C ALA A 19 1.03 -11.31 24.37
N LEU A 20 -0.04 -11.19 25.17
CA LEU A 20 -1.02 -12.25 25.41
C LEU A 20 -2.09 -12.32 24.29
N THR A 21 -2.36 -11.25 23.57
CA THR A 21 -3.44 -11.22 22.57
C THR A 21 -3.33 -12.31 21.50
N PRO A 22 -2.14 -12.70 20.97
CA PRO A 22 -2.05 -13.79 20.00
C PRO A 22 -2.37 -15.18 20.56
N TYR A 23 -2.42 -15.34 21.87
CA TYR A 23 -2.85 -16.58 22.53
C TYR A 23 -4.37 -16.63 22.70
N LEU A 24 -4.99 -15.48 22.98
CA LEU A 24 -6.42 -15.33 23.14
C LEU A 24 -7.13 -15.32 21.77
N MET A 25 -6.53 -14.71 20.78
CA MET A 25 -7.03 -14.63 19.41
C MET A 25 -6.01 -15.30 18.47
N PRO A 26 -6.06 -16.64 18.30
CA PRO A 26 -5.03 -17.38 17.58
C PRO A 26 -5.07 -17.18 16.05
N MET A 27 -6.24 -16.87 15.51
CA MET A 27 -6.43 -16.62 14.08
C MET A 27 -6.57 -15.13 13.80
N ARG A 28 -6.18 -14.72 12.59
CA ARG A 28 -6.28 -13.31 12.19
C ARG A 28 -7.72 -12.88 11.97
N CYS A 29 -8.57 -13.77 11.50
CA CYS A 29 -10.00 -13.48 11.33
C CYS A 29 -10.71 -13.14 12.64
N ASP A 30 -10.24 -13.65 13.79
CA ASP A 30 -10.81 -13.36 15.09
C ASP A 30 -10.38 -12.00 15.67
N ALA A 31 -9.28 -11.45 15.12
CA ALA A 31 -8.60 -10.27 15.64
C ALA A 31 -8.71 -9.06 14.69
N GLN A 32 -9.72 -9.03 13.84
CA GLN A 32 -9.91 -7.95 12.88
C GLN A 32 -10.76 -6.82 13.46
N VAL A 33 -10.20 -5.62 13.42
CA VAL A 33 -10.96 -4.39 13.63
C VAL A 33 -11.18 -3.73 12.29
N MET A 34 -12.45 -3.40 12.02
CA MET A 34 -12.88 -2.84 10.74
C MET A 34 -13.47 -1.45 10.95
N LEU A 35 -13.04 -0.50 10.14
CA LEU A 35 -13.59 0.85 10.12
C LEU A 35 -13.66 1.38 8.69
N THR A 36 -14.57 2.31 8.45
CA THR A 36 -14.63 3.05 7.19
C THR A 36 -14.35 4.52 7.47
N TYR A 37 -13.28 5.05 6.89
CA TYR A 37 -12.93 6.46 6.94
C TYR A 37 -13.42 7.16 5.67
N LYS A 38 -14.04 8.33 5.79
CA LYS A 38 -14.52 9.13 4.67
C LYS A 38 -13.65 10.38 4.53
N ALA A 39 -12.71 10.33 3.58
CA ALA A 39 -11.83 11.45 3.28
C ALA A 39 -12.54 12.50 2.42
N ASP A 40 -12.24 13.77 2.65
CA ASP A 40 -12.72 14.86 1.81
C ASP A 40 -12.09 14.77 0.42
N TYR A 41 -12.90 14.73 -0.60
CA TYR A 41 -12.45 14.60 -1.98
C TYR A 41 -11.72 15.86 -2.49
N GLU A 42 -12.22 17.05 -2.14
CA GLU A 42 -11.78 18.30 -2.75
C GLU A 42 -10.28 18.62 -2.51
N PRO A 43 -9.72 18.45 -1.29
CA PRO A 43 -8.29 18.65 -1.07
C PRO A 43 -7.44 17.69 -1.92
N LEU A 44 -7.85 16.42 -1.97
CA LEU A 44 -7.15 15.37 -2.71
C LEU A 44 -7.15 15.67 -4.21
N ALA A 45 -8.32 16.02 -4.76
CA ALA A 45 -8.47 16.33 -6.19
C ALA A 45 -7.67 17.57 -6.60
N ARG A 46 -7.75 18.65 -5.81
CA ARG A 46 -6.96 19.88 -6.06
C ARG A 46 -5.47 19.58 -6.08
N TYR A 47 -4.99 18.78 -5.12
CA TYR A 47 -3.58 18.40 -5.06
C TYR A 47 -3.16 17.60 -6.31
N ILE A 48 -3.93 16.59 -6.70
CA ILE A 48 -3.65 15.78 -7.91
C ILE A 48 -3.61 16.66 -9.17
N VAL A 49 -4.57 17.59 -9.32
CA VAL A 49 -4.62 18.51 -10.47
C VAL A 49 -3.41 19.44 -10.48
N ALA A 50 -3.05 20.03 -9.33
CA ALA A 50 -1.88 20.91 -9.22
C ALA A 50 -0.58 20.17 -9.60
N LYS A 51 -0.39 18.95 -9.07
CA LYS A 51 0.78 18.13 -9.41
C LYS A 51 0.76 17.64 -10.87
N GLY A 52 -0.43 17.45 -11.44
CA GLY A 52 -0.61 17.17 -12.86
C GLY A 52 -0.10 18.30 -13.75
N ALA A 53 -0.36 19.55 -13.38
CA ALA A 53 0.17 20.73 -14.07
C ALA A 53 1.71 20.81 -14.01
N GLU A 54 2.31 20.35 -12.90
CA GLU A 54 3.76 20.20 -12.75
C GLU A 54 4.35 18.98 -13.50
N GLY A 55 3.51 18.15 -14.14
CA GLY A 55 3.92 16.98 -14.93
C GLY A 55 4.02 15.68 -14.13
N TYR A 56 3.54 15.63 -12.89
CA TYR A 56 3.44 14.39 -12.11
C TYR A 56 2.09 13.71 -12.36
N LYS A 57 2.10 12.38 -12.44
CA LYS A 57 0.87 11.58 -12.46
C LYS A 57 0.68 10.98 -11.07
N LEU A 58 -0.27 11.51 -10.34
CA LEU A 58 -0.67 11.00 -9.03
C LEU A 58 -2.10 10.45 -9.09
N SER A 59 -2.36 9.46 -8.26
CA SER A 59 -3.68 8.89 -8.02
C SER A 59 -4.06 9.02 -6.54
N PHE A 60 -5.33 8.81 -6.21
CA PHE A 60 -5.76 8.73 -4.81
C PHE A 60 -5.04 7.61 -4.05
N MET A 61 -4.74 6.50 -4.74
CA MET A 61 -3.99 5.39 -4.14
C MET A 61 -2.58 5.83 -3.73
N ASP A 62 -1.89 6.64 -4.52
CA ASP A 62 -0.55 7.14 -4.18
C ASP A 62 -0.57 8.01 -2.93
N ILE A 63 -1.62 8.84 -2.75
CA ILE A 63 -1.78 9.66 -1.55
C ILE A 63 -2.01 8.78 -0.32
N VAL A 64 -2.91 7.79 -0.43
CA VAL A 64 -3.20 6.85 0.67
C VAL A 64 -1.96 6.04 1.04
N LEU A 65 -1.21 5.55 0.04
CA LEU A 65 0.03 4.82 0.24
C LEU A 65 1.10 5.68 0.92
N ALA A 66 1.30 6.92 0.46
CA ALA A 66 2.27 7.83 1.05
C ALA A 66 1.90 8.19 2.50
N ALA A 67 0.61 8.38 2.79
CA ALA A 67 0.13 8.61 4.15
C ALA A 67 0.39 7.39 5.06
N TYR A 68 0.20 6.17 4.54
CA TYR A 68 0.50 4.93 5.27
C TYR A 68 2.01 4.75 5.50
N VAL A 69 2.85 4.96 4.49
CA VAL A 69 4.32 4.91 4.62
C VAL A 69 4.79 5.90 5.68
N ARG A 70 4.26 7.13 5.66
CA ARG A 70 4.56 8.15 6.64
C ARG A 70 4.06 7.77 8.05
N ALA A 71 2.90 7.15 8.18
CA ALA A 71 2.40 6.67 9.46
C ALA A 71 3.32 5.60 10.06
N ILE A 72 3.82 4.65 9.25
CA ILE A 72 4.78 3.64 9.69
C ILE A 72 6.12 4.26 10.07
N SER A 73 6.61 5.26 9.33
CA SER A 73 7.87 5.94 9.67
C SER A 73 7.83 6.62 11.05
N GLN A 74 6.64 6.94 11.54
CA GLN A 74 6.43 7.58 12.85
C GLN A 74 5.98 6.59 13.94
N MET A 75 5.32 5.51 13.54
CA MET A 75 4.78 4.48 14.44
C MET A 75 5.11 3.09 13.87
N PRO A 76 6.36 2.62 14.05
CA PRO A 76 6.84 1.39 13.43
C PRO A 76 6.10 0.14 13.91
N GLU A 77 5.40 0.20 15.05
CA GLU A 77 4.54 -0.87 15.57
C GLU A 77 3.44 -1.26 14.57
N LEU A 78 2.98 -0.34 13.72
CA LEU A 78 2.01 -0.60 12.67
C LEU A 78 2.52 -1.57 11.59
N ASN A 79 3.86 -1.75 11.52
CA ASN A 79 4.50 -2.67 10.59
C ASN A 79 4.82 -4.05 11.21
N ARG A 80 4.25 -4.34 12.37
CA ARG A 80 4.36 -5.65 13.01
C ARG A 80 3.44 -6.68 12.37
N PHE A 81 3.72 -7.95 12.64
CA PHE A 81 2.84 -9.06 12.28
C PHE A 81 2.89 -10.19 13.29
N ILE A 82 1.91 -11.06 13.24
CA ILE A 82 1.80 -12.22 14.11
C ILE A 82 2.16 -13.48 13.32
N ALA A 83 3.07 -14.27 13.87
CA ALA A 83 3.35 -15.62 13.41
C ALA A 83 3.58 -16.55 14.61
N ASN A 84 2.93 -17.71 14.61
CA ASN A 84 3.03 -18.70 15.68
C ASN A 84 2.89 -18.10 17.11
N LYS A 85 1.86 -17.28 17.33
CA LYS A 85 1.55 -16.60 18.60
C LYS A 85 2.66 -15.66 19.11
N ARG A 86 3.53 -15.18 18.23
CA ARG A 86 4.56 -14.19 18.53
C ARG A 86 4.41 -12.97 17.66
N ILE A 87 4.78 -11.82 18.20
CA ILE A 87 4.79 -10.55 17.50
C ILE A 87 6.19 -10.32 16.92
N TYR A 88 6.22 -9.99 15.64
CA TYR A 88 7.45 -9.73 14.89
C TYR A 88 7.42 -8.30 14.34
N ALA A 89 8.55 -7.62 14.45
CA ALA A 89 8.86 -6.42 13.68
C ALA A 89 9.32 -6.85 12.29
N ARG A 90 8.76 -6.22 11.24
CA ARG A 90 9.05 -6.56 9.84
C ARG A 90 10.40 -5.95 9.40
N ASN A 91 11.13 -6.69 8.55
CA ASN A 91 12.42 -6.26 8.02
C ASN A 91 12.29 -5.29 6.82
N GLU A 92 11.08 -5.07 6.31
CA GLU A 92 10.79 -4.23 5.15
C GLU A 92 9.41 -3.59 5.28
N LEU A 93 9.18 -2.52 4.54
CA LEU A 93 7.87 -1.95 4.34
C LEU A 93 7.41 -2.30 2.93
N ALA A 94 6.48 -3.21 2.81
CA ALA A 94 5.98 -3.69 1.54
C ALA A 94 4.46 -3.61 1.49
N VAL A 95 3.92 -3.26 0.33
CA VAL A 95 2.48 -3.21 0.08
C VAL A 95 2.17 -4.05 -1.15
N SER A 96 1.14 -4.88 -1.04
CA SER A 96 0.62 -5.64 -2.16
C SER A 96 -0.68 -5.02 -2.69
N PHE A 97 -0.84 -5.02 -4.01
CA PHE A 97 -2.06 -4.52 -4.66
C PHE A 97 -2.33 -5.25 -5.98
N VAL A 98 -3.59 -5.19 -6.41
CA VAL A 98 -4.02 -5.81 -7.67
C VAL A 98 -3.86 -4.81 -8.81
N VAL A 99 -3.28 -5.27 -9.92
CA VAL A 99 -3.19 -4.55 -11.18
C VAL A 99 -4.04 -5.27 -12.22
N LEU A 100 -5.02 -4.57 -12.77
CA LEU A 100 -5.84 -5.09 -13.86
C LEU A 100 -5.06 -4.94 -15.19
N LYS A 101 -5.02 -6.02 -15.95
CA LYS A 101 -4.41 -6.10 -17.28
C LYS A 101 -5.46 -6.55 -18.28
N ASN A 102 -5.68 -5.75 -19.31
CA ASN A 102 -6.48 -6.18 -20.45
C ASN A 102 -5.64 -7.13 -21.30
N THR A 103 -6.16 -8.30 -21.57
CA THR A 103 -5.53 -9.30 -22.46
C THR A 103 -5.95 -9.06 -23.89
N THR A 104 -5.21 -9.64 -24.82
CA THR A 104 -5.46 -9.51 -26.27
C THR A 104 -6.79 -10.12 -26.71
N ASP A 105 -7.35 -11.03 -25.93
CA ASP A 105 -8.66 -11.67 -26.16
C ASP A 105 -9.84 -10.90 -25.55
N GLY A 106 -9.57 -9.70 -24.98
CA GLY A 106 -10.57 -8.84 -24.35
C GLY A 106 -10.93 -9.26 -22.91
N SER A 107 -10.33 -10.29 -22.36
CA SER A 107 -10.49 -10.63 -20.95
C SER A 107 -9.67 -9.71 -20.04
N VAL A 108 -10.07 -9.61 -18.77
CA VAL A 108 -9.33 -8.87 -17.74
C VAL A 108 -8.64 -9.87 -16.84
N GLN A 109 -7.32 -9.79 -16.75
CA GLN A 109 -6.53 -10.56 -15.81
C GLN A 109 -6.14 -9.70 -14.61
N GLU A 110 -6.16 -10.32 -13.43
CA GLU A 110 -5.69 -9.72 -12.19
C GLU A 110 -4.26 -10.20 -11.91
N ASN A 111 -3.33 -9.26 -11.79
CA ASN A 111 -1.97 -9.53 -11.39
C ASN A 111 -1.71 -8.88 -10.03
N VAL A 112 -1.22 -9.65 -9.06
CA VAL A 112 -0.90 -9.13 -7.72
C VAL A 112 0.56 -8.74 -7.66
N VAL A 113 0.79 -7.48 -7.32
CA VAL A 113 2.11 -6.86 -7.26
C VAL A 113 2.48 -6.58 -5.81
N LYS A 114 3.72 -6.87 -5.44
CA LYS A 114 4.31 -6.49 -4.15
C LYS A 114 5.34 -5.38 -4.39
N CYS A 115 5.07 -4.19 -3.86
CA CYS A 115 5.93 -3.02 -3.96
C CYS A 115 6.57 -2.71 -2.60
N LYS A 116 7.87 -2.42 -2.58
CA LYS A 116 8.63 -2.06 -1.37
C LYS A 116 8.85 -0.55 -1.31
N PHE A 117 8.75 0.00 -0.12
CA PHE A 117 8.91 1.43 0.16
C PHE A 117 10.02 1.68 1.18
N ASP A 118 10.64 2.86 1.09
CA ASP A 118 11.53 3.37 2.12
C ASP A 118 10.73 4.22 3.13
N PRO A 119 10.99 4.12 4.43
CA PRO A 119 10.32 4.97 5.42
C PRO A 119 10.55 6.48 5.22
N HIS A 120 11.58 6.87 4.45
CA HIS A 120 11.86 8.26 4.09
C HIS A 120 11.16 8.70 2.78
N ASP A 121 10.49 7.79 2.07
CA ASP A 121 9.85 8.11 0.79
C ASP A 121 8.86 9.27 0.94
N THR A 122 8.96 10.21 0.02
CA THR A 122 7.96 11.27 -0.20
C THR A 122 6.80 10.73 -1.03
N ILE A 123 5.73 11.49 -1.17
CA ILE A 123 4.61 11.11 -2.05
C ILE A 123 5.06 10.92 -3.51
N LEU A 124 6.06 11.67 -3.95
CA LEU A 124 6.59 11.54 -5.31
C LEU A 124 7.40 10.26 -5.48
N ASP A 125 8.16 9.87 -4.45
CA ASP A 125 8.92 8.61 -4.44
C ASP A 125 7.95 7.42 -4.41
N VAL A 126 6.92 7.46 -3.56
CA VAL A 126 5.87 6.45 -3.49
C VAL A 126 5.19 6.29 -4.86
N ALA A 127 4.78 7.39 -5.50
CA ALA A 127 4.16 7.35 -6.81
C ALA A 127 5.10 6.82 -7.91
N ALA A 128 6.41 7.11 -7.81
CA ALA A 128 7.40 6.61 -8.74
C ALA A 128 7.56 5.09 -8.62
N ARG A 129 7.70 4.56 -7.39
CA ARG A 129 7.80 3.11 -7.11
C ARG A 129 6.54 2.38 -7.55
N THR A 130 5.38 2.89 -7.16
CA THR A 130 4.06 2.32 -7.52
C THR A 130 3.89 2.30 -9.04
N GLY A 131 4.20 3.41 -9.71
CA GLY A 131 4.08 3.52 -11.16
C GLY A 131 5.02 2.59 -11.93
N GLU A 132 6.24 2.35 -11.42
CA GLU A 132 7.16 1.37 -11.99
C GLU A 132 6.63 -0.05 -11.81
N ALA A 133 6.21 -0.41 -10.60
CA ALA A 133 5.66 -1.73 -10.29
C ALA A 133 4.42 -2.05 -11.15
N ILE A 134 3.51 -1.08 -11.33
CA ILE A 134 2.35 -1.22 -12.23
C ILE A 134 2.78 -1.40 -13.68
N SER A 135 3.80 -0.63 -14.13
CA SER A 135 4.29 -0.72 -15.51
C SER A 135 4.91 -2.09 -15.79
N GLN A 136 5.70 -2.61 -14.87
CA GLN A 136 6.31 -3.95 -14.97
C GLN A 136 5.22 -5.03 -15.00
N ALA A 137 4.26 -4.99 -14.08
CA ALA A 137 3.18 -5.97 -14.01
C ALA A 137 2.29 -6.01 -15.26
N ARG A 138 2.14 -4.87 -15.95
CA ARG A 138 1.38 -4.82 -17.22
C ARG A 138 2.18 -5.36 -18.41
N GLN A 139 3.51 -5.33 -18.34
CA GLN A 139 4.39 -5.83 -19.40
C GLN A 139 4.68 -7.32 -19.28
N GLU A 140 4.62 -7.88 -18.06
CA GLU A 140 4.80 -9.31 -17.83
C GLU A 140 3.74 -10.11 -18.60
N GLU A 141 4.18 -10.93 -19.54
CA GLU A 141 3.32 -11.90 -20.19
C GLU A 141 3.03 -13.06 -19.22
N THR A 142 1.77 -13.46 -19.13
CA THR A 142 1.40 -14.64 -18.36
C THR A 142 1.89 -15.86 -19.15
N ASP A 143 3.04 -16.41 -18.75
CA ASP A 143 3.62 -17.56 -19.41
C ASP A 143 2.69 -18.79 -19.29
N ASN A 144 2.50 -19.49 -20.41
CA ASN A 144 1.73 -20.74 -20.49
C ASN A 144 2.24 -21.82 -19.52
N SER A 145 3.52 -21.76 -19.11
CA SER A 145 4.11 -22.66 -18.11
C SER A 145 3.50 -22.44 -16.72
N THR A 146 3.28 -21.21 -16.31
CA THR A 146 2.64 -20.86 -15.03
C THR A 146 1.21 -21.40 -14.98
N MET A 147 0.47 -21.34 -16.09
CA MET A 147 -0.88 -21.87 -16.18
C MET A 147 -0.90 -23.42 -16.10
N LYS A 148 0.08 -24.10 -16.70
CA LYS A 148 0.21 -25.58 -16.59
C LYS A 148 0.52 -25.99 -15.16
N VAL A 149 1.43 -25.29 -14.48
CA VAL A 149 1.77 -25.53 -13.07
C VAL A 149 0.55 -25.29 -12.19
N ALA A 150 -0.20 -24.20 -12.42
CA ALA A 150 -1.43 -23.92 -11.69
C ALA A 150 -2.47 -25.01 -11.87
N LYS A 151 -2.69 -25.51 -13.12
CA LYS A 151 -3.60 -26.63 -13.39
C LYS A 151 -3.17 -27.92 -12.68
N PHE A 152 -1.87 -28.23 -12.64
CA PHE A 152 -1.34 -29.37 -11.92
C PHE A 152 -1.57 -29.25 -10.40
N LEU A 153 -1.38 -28.06 -9.85
CA LEU A 153 -1.62 -27.75 -8.44
C LEU A 153 -3.11 -27.77 -8.06
N LEU A 154 -4.04 -27.74 -9.02
CA LEU A 154 -5.48 -27.84 -8.75
C LEU A 154 -5.96 -29.27 -8.39
N ASN A 155 -5.09 -30.29 -8.46
CA ASN A 155 -5.42 -31.59 -7.88
C ASN A 155 -5.71 -31.42 -6.38
N PRO A 156 -6.91 -31.77 -5.87
CA PRO A 156 -7.32 -31.45 -4.49
C PRO A 156 -6.39 -32.00 -3.41
N ILE A 157 -5.85 -33.20 -3.62
CA ILE A 157 -4.92 -33.84 -2.67
C ILE A 157 -3.59 -33.09 -2.66
N LEU A 158 -3.06 -32.78 -3.84
CA LEU A 158 -1.80 -32.07 -3.99
C LEU A 158 -1.91 -30.63 -3.48
N ALA A 159 -2.99 -29.92 -3.85
CA ALA A 159 -3.26 -28.57 -3.37
C ALA A 159 -3.36 -28.53 -1.84
N THR A 160 -4.10 -29.45 -1.24
CA THR A 160 -4.26 -29.53 0.22
C THR A 160 -2.92 -29.81 0.92
N THR A 161 -2.15 -30.74 0.38
CA THR A 161 -0.84 -31.13 0.95
C THR A 161 0.17 -29.97 0.85
N ILE A 162 0.28 -29.34 -0.32
CA ILE A 162 1.19 -28.21 -0.54
C ILE A 162 0.78 -27.00 0.31
N ALA A 163 -0.51 -26.66 0.34
CA ALA A 163 -1.01 -25.56 1.16
C ALA A 163 -0.80 -25.84 2.66
N GLY A 164 -1.02 -27.08 3.10
CA GLY A 164 -0.76 -27.51 4.48
C GLY A 164 0.71 -27.40 4.85
N LEU A 165 1.59 -27.88 3.98
CA LEU A 165 3.06 -27.78 4.17
C LEU A 165 3.50 -26.32 4.17
N ALA A 166 3.02 -25.49 3.22
CA ALA A 166 3.35 -24.07 3.16
C ALA A 166 2.93 -23.35 4.45
N ARG A 167 1.72 -23.61 4.97
CA ARG A 167 1.25 -23.06 6.24
C ARG A 167 2.12 -23.49 7.42
N LEU A 168 2.55 -24.76 7.43
CA LEU A 168 3.41 -25.29 8.49
C LEU A 168 4.79 -24.62 8.45
N LEU A 169 5.41 -24.56 7.29
CA LEU A 169 6.71 -23.91 7.08
C LEU A 169 6.64 -22.41 7.43
N ASP A 170 5.60 -21.73 6.99
CA ASP A 170 5.40 -20.31 7.33
C ASP A 170 5.21 -20.11 8.82
N ARG A 171 4.37 -20.91 9.47
CA ARG A 171 4.11 -20.85 10.91
C ARG A 171 5.39 -20.92 11.73
N TYR A 172 6.35 -21.77 11.34
CA TYR A 172 7.62 -21.96 12.06
C TYR A 172 8.77 -21.10 11.52
N GLY A 173 8.53 -20.25 10.51
CA GLY A 173 9.53 -19.39 9.90
C GLY A 173 10.57 -20.14 9.07
N LEU A 174 10.21 -21.33 8.59
CA LEU A 174 11.04 -22.21 7.76
C LEU A 174 10.79 -22.05 6.26
N MET A 175 9.85 -21.17 5.87
CA MET A 175 9.58 -20.89 4.48
C MET A 175 10.79 -20.23 3.82
N PRO A 176 11.27 -20.75 2.66
CA PRO A 176 12.38 -20.15 1.93
C PRO A 176 12.15 -18.67 1.62
N ARG A 177 13.20 -17.87 1.74
CA ARG A 177 13.13 -16.41 1.57
C ARG A 177 12.53 -16.01 0.23
N PHE A 178 12.92 -16.67 -0.88
CA PHE A 178 12.40 -16.35 -2.19
C PHE A 178 10.88 -16.57 -2.32
N LEU A 179 10.31 -17.57 -1.62
CA LEU A 179 8.86 -17.78 -1.57
C LEU A 179 8.15 -16.71 -0.75
N VAL A 180 8.76 -16.27 0.35
CA VAL A 180 8.22 -15.17 1.17
C VAL A 180 8.27 -13.85 0.38
N GLU A 181 9.34 -13.61 -0.37
CA GLU A 181 9.48 -12.41 -1.21
C GLU A 181 8.48 -12.42 -2.39
N ALA A 182 8.28 -13.56 -3.03
CA ALA A 182 7.31 -13.71 -4.12
C ALA A 182 5.86 -13.69 -3.65
N SER A 183 5.60 -14.05 -2.40
CA SER A 183 4.23 -14.15 -1.87
C SER A 183 3.62 -12.78 -1.61
N PRO A 184 2.47 -12.45 -2.21
CA PRO A 184 1.77 -11.20 -1.97
C PRO A 184 1.12 -11.14 -0.58
N PHE A 185 1.00 -12.28 0.11
CA PHE A 185 0.43 -12.37 1.46
C PHE A 185 1.44 -12.10 2.58
N HIS A 186 2.73 -12.01 2.24
CA HIS A 186 3.80 -11.63 3.17
C HIS A 186 4.17 -10.16 2.97
N THR A 187 3.26 -9.28 3.38
CA THR A 187 3.32 -7.84 3.15
C THR A 187 2.82 -7.06 4.36
N SER A 188 3.20 -5.81 4.49
CA SER A 188 2.75 -4.91 5.56
C SER A 188 1.26 -4.62 5.44
N MET A 189 0.85 -4.31 4.22
CA MET A 189 -0.52 -3.94 3.87
C MET A 189 -0.89 -4.52 2.51
N PHE A 190 -2.16 -4.87 2.36
CA PHE A 190 -2.79 -5.10 1.06
C PHE A 190 -3.73 -3.95 0.74
N ILE A 191 -3.65 -3.37 -0.46
CA ILE A 191 -4.54 -2.30 -0.88
C ILE A 191 -5.25 -2.65 -2.18
N THR A 192 -6.54 -2.36 -2.26
CA THR A 192 -7.33 -2.52 -3.47
C THR A 192 -8.05 -1.23 -3.84
N ASN A 193 -8.06 -0.90 -5.13
CA ASN A 193 -8.78 0.25 -5.65
C ASN A 193 -10.12 -0.20 -6.25
N MET A 194 -11.13 -0.33 -5.40
CA MET A 194 -12.49 -0.72 -5.78
C MET A 194 -13.17 0.34 -6.65
N ALA A 195 -12.75 1.61 -6.52
CA ALA A 195 -13.25 2.70 -7.38
C ALA A 195 -12.95 2.45 -8.86
N SER A 196 -11.86 1.75 -9.19
CA SER A 196 -11.50 1.44 -10.58
C SER A 196 -12.48 0.51 -11.30
N ILE A 197 -13.28 -0.22 -10.54
CA ILE A 197 -14.33 -1.12 -11.02
C ILE A 197 -15.73 -0.64 -10.62
N GLY A 198 -15.86 0.61 -10.17
CA GLY A 198 -17.14 1.23 -9.85
C GLY A 198 -17.78 0.77 -8.54
N MET A 199 -17.05 0.07 -7.66
CA MET A 199 -17.58 -0.46 -6.40
C MET A 199 -17.35 0.48 -5.22
N PRO A 200 -18.22 0.45 -4.18
CA PRO A 200 -18.00 1.17 -2.93
C PRO A 200 -16.79 0.58 -2.17
N ALA A 201 -16.35 1.29 -1.14
CA ALA A 201 -15.37 0.75 -0.21
C ALA A 201 -15.94 -0.45 0.54
N VAL A 202 -15.12 -1.49 0.70
CA VAL A 202 -15.50 -2.70 1.44
C VAL A 202 -14.53 -2.90 2.61
N ASN A 203 -15.03 -3.40 3.72
CA ASN A 203 -14.19 -3.88 4.80
C ASN A 203 -13.78 -5.33 4.49
N HIS A 204 -12.66 -5.45 3.77
CA HIS A 204 -12.16 -6.75 3.33
C HIS A 204 -11.44 -7.47 4.47
N HIS A 205 -11.67 -8.77 4.60
CA HIS A 205 -10.96 -9.59 5.57
C HIS A 205 -9.46 -9.68 5.26
N ILE A 206 -8.65 -9.87 6.29
CA ILE A 206 -7.23 -10.18 6.15
C ILE A 206 -7.06 -11.71 6.11
N TYR A 207 -6.22 -12.20 5.17
CA TYR A 207 -5.98 -13.62 5.02
C TYR A 207 -5.26 -14.22 6.23
N ASN A 208 -5.66 -15.42 6.66
CA ASN A 208 -4.96 -16.15 7.73
C ASN A 208 -3.58 -16.66 7.28
N PHE A 209 -3.38 -16.92 5.98
CA PHE A 209 -2.09 -17.26 5.41
C PHE A 209 -1.23 -16.02 5.20
N GLY A 210 0.07 -16.13 5.47
CA GLY A 210 1.01 -15.03 5.33
C GLY A 210 1.06 -14.11 6.55
N THR A 211 1.53 -12.89 6.37
CA THR A 211 1.84 -11.96 7.46
C THR A 211 1.22 -10.58 7.30
N THR A 212 0.30 -10.39 6.36
CA THR A 212 -0.42 -9.12 6.18
C THR A 212 -1.15 -8.72 7.46
N SER A 213 -0.98 -7.48 7.90
CA SER A 213 -1.58 -6.95 9.13
C SER A 213 -2.63 -5.89 8.89
N VAL A 214 -2.65 -5.28 7.70
CA VAL A 214 -3.61 -4.23 7.33
C VAL A 214 -4.14 -4.50 5.92
N PHE A 215 -5.44 -4.30 5.72
CA PHE A 215 -6.08 -4.28 4.41
C PHE A 215 -6.79 -2.95 4.21
N ILE A 216 -6.54 -2.28 3.08
CA ILE A 216 -7.20 -1.03 2.72
C ILE A 216 -7.96 -1.20 1.40
N SER A 217 -9.20 -0.72 1.35
CA SER A 217 -9.98 -0.62 0.12
C SER A 217 -10.36 0.84 -0.15
N ILE A 218 -10.11 1.33 -1.35
CA ILE A 218 -10.53 2.66 -1.80
C ILE A 218 -11.79 2.49 -2.63
N GLY A 219 -12.92 3.03 -2.17
CA GLY A 219 -14.20 2.93 -2.86
C GLY A 219 -14.46 4.07 -3.84
N SER A 220 -15.51 3.90 -4.62
CA SER A 220 -16.05 4.94 -5.50
C SER A 220 -16.47 6.18 -4.71
N LEU A 221 -16.38 7.34 -5.34
CA LEU A 221 -16.78 8.61 -4.73
C LEU A 221 -18.25 8.59 -4.31
N GLU A 222 -18.49 9.00 -3.07
CA GLU A 222 -19.82 9.18 -2.52
C GLU A 222 -20.18 10.67 -2.45
N ARG A 223 -21.48 10.97 -2.65
CA ARG A 223 -22.05 12.27 -2.34
C ARG A 223 -22.64 12.23 -0.95
N GLY A 224 -22.17 13.11 -0.07
CA GLY A 224 -22.64 13.25 1.29
C GLY A 224 -23.20 14.65 1.56
N VAL A 225 -23.86 14.80 2.69
CA VAL A 225 -24.25 16.08 3.26
C VAL A 225 -23.55 16.22 4.60
N THR A 226 -22.88 17.34 4.81
CA THR A 226 -22.28 17.71 6.09
C THR A 226 -22.95 18.98 6.58
N VAL A 227 -22.93 19.20 7.89
CA VAL A 227 -23.41 20.45 8.50
C VAL A 227 -22.18 21.29 8.83
N ASN A 228 -22.12 22.53 8.33
CA ASN A 228 -21.03 23.44 8.65
C ASN A 228 -21.18 24.02 10.08
N ALA A 229 -20.18 24.79 10.52
CA ALA A 229 -20.18 25.41 11.85
C ALA A 229 -21.36 26.38 12.11
N LYS A 230 -22.06 26.82 11.06
CA LYS A 230 -23.26 27.66 11.14
C LYS A 230 -24.57 26.89 11.17
N GLY A 231 -24.50 25.54 11.15
CA GLY A 231 -25.68 24.68 11.10
C GLY A 231 -26.29 24.48 9.69
N GLU A 232 -25.62 24.94 8.64
CA GLU A 232 -26.12 24.85 7.27
C GLU A 232 -25.69 23.54 6.63
N ALA A 233 -26.59 22.88 5.89
CA ALA A 233 -26.31 21.67 5.14
C ALA A 233 -25.47 21.99 3.89
N GLN A 234 -24.31 21.37 3.78
CA GLN A 234 -23.42 21.48 2.62
C GLN A 234 -23.28 20.13 1.92
N ARG A 235 -23.45 20.13 0.60
CA ARG A 235 -23.13 18.94 -0.23
C ARG A 235 -21.63 18.76 -0.29
N LYS A 236 -21.17 17.55 0.01
CA LYS A 236 -19.76 17.19 0.04
C LYS A 236 -19.52 15.92 -0.79
N ARG A 237 -18.41 15.85 -1.49
CA ARG A 237 -17.92 14.61 -2.08
C ARG A 237 -16.89 14.00 -1.13
N VAL A 238 -17.00 12.71 -0.92
CA VAL A 238 -16.08 11.98 -0.04
C VAL A 238 -15.53 10.75 -0.76
N LEU A 239 -14.28 10.43 -0.45
CA LEU A 239 -13.62 9.20 -0.85
C LEU A 239 -13.70 8.22 0.33
N PRO A 240 -14.53 7.18 0.25
CA PRO A 240 -14.63 6.20 1.31
C PRO A 240 -13.41 5.26 1.25
N ILE A 241 -12.83 4.99 2.41
CA ILE A 241 -11.68 4.10 2.60
C ILE A 241 -12.05 3.08 3.66
N GLY A 242 -12.19 1.81 3.27
CA GLY A 242 -12.37 0.70 4.19
C GLY A 242 -11.00 0.27 4.72
N ILE A 243 -10.88 0.13 6.02
CA ILE A 243 -9.66 -0.26 6.72
C ILE A 243 -9.96 -1.45 7.62
N THR A 244 -9.21 -2.53 7.42
CA THR A 244 -9.22 -3.69 8.30
C THR A 244 -7.82 -3.88 8.87
N ALA A 245 -7.69 -4.00 10.18
CA ALA A 245 -6.41 -4.13 10.86
C ALA A 245 -6.42 -5.30 11.84
N ASP A 246 -5.27 -5.95 12.00
CA ASP A 246 -5.05 -7.00 13.01
C ASP A 246 -4.72 -6.34 14.35
N GLU A 247 -5.64 -6.33 15.30
CA GLU A 247 -5.49 -5.62 16.59
C GLU A 247 -4.41 -6.21 17.52
N ARG A 248 -3.87 -7.39 17.19
CA ARG A 248 -2.84 -8.05 18.01
C ARG A 248 -1.46 -7.45 17.83
N VAL A 249 -1.23 -6.65 16.78
CA VAL A 249 0.13 -6.16 16.44
C VAL A 249 0.54 -4.99 17.31
N CYS A 250 -0.40 -4.18 17.77
CA CYS A 250 -0.15 -3.04 18.67
C CYS A 250 -1.41 -2.62 19.43
N ALA A 251 -1.24 -1.79 20.44
CA ALA A 251 -2.36 -1.26 21.22
C ALA A 251 -3.31 -0.38 20.38
N GLY A 252 -4.61 -0.39 20.70
CA GLY A 252 -5.65 0.38 19.99
C GLY A 252 -5.36 1.88 19.91
N MET A 253 -4.65 2.44 20.92
CA MET A 253 -4.22 3.85 20.90
C MET A 253 -3.28 4.16 19.71
N ILE A 254 -2.45 3.21 19.29
CA ILE A 254 -1.56 3.39 18.12
C ILE A 254 -2.40 3.47 16.84
N TYR A 255 -3.43 2.63 16.71
CA TYR A 255 -4.37 2.72 15.58
C TYR A 255 -5.13 4.04 15.56
N ALA A 256 -5.58 4.55 16.71
CA ALA A 256 -6.23 5.85 16.80
C ALA A 256 -5.30 6.99 16.34
N LYS A 257 -4.04 6.98 16.79
CA LYS A 257 -3.02 7.93 16.33
C LYS A 257 -2.74 7.81 14.84
N MET A 258 -2.69 6.58 14.29
CA MET A 258 -2.53 6.34 12.86
C MET A 258 -3.69 6.97 12.06
N VAL A 259 -4.94 6.71 12.45
CA VAL A 259 -6.10 7.28 11.77
C VAL A 259 -6.06 8.81 11.80
N ALA A 260 -5.75 9.43 12.94
CA ALA A 260 -5.62 10.87 13.06
C ALA A 260 -4.50 11.43 12.16
N MET A 261 -3.34 10.76 12.11
CA MET A 261 -2.22 11.16 11.25
C MET A 261 -2.55 11.02 9.77
N VAL A 262 -3.11 9.89 9.36
CA VAL A 262 -3.54 9.65 7.97
C VAL A 262 -4.60 10.66 7.57
N SER A 263 -5.60 10.95 8.43
CA SER A 263 -6.61 11.98 8.19
C SER A 263 -6.00 13.36 7.90
N ARG A 264 -4.97 13.75 8.66
CA ARG A 264 -4.25 15.01 8.45
C ARG A 264 -3.57 15.03 7.06
N TYR A 265 -2.92 13.96 6.66
CA TYR A 265 -2.26 13.88 5.35
C TYR A 265 -3.26 13.81 4.19
N LEU A 266 -4.42 13.21 4.39
CA LEU A 266 -5.49 13.23 3.38
C LEU A 266 -6.14 14.60 3.25
N ALA A 267 -6.21 15.39 4.34
CA ALA A 267 -6.70 16.76 4.31
C ALA A 267 -5.69 17.73 3.66
N ASP A 268 -4.40 17.46 3.83
CA ASP A 268 -3.31 18.27 3.25
C ASP A 268 -2.18 17.37 2.72
N PRO A 269 -2.28 16.85 1.48
CA PRO A 269 -1.26 15.99 0.90
C PRO A 269 0.10 16.67 0.66
N GLN A 270 0.19 18.00 0.68
CA GLN A 270 1.46 18.73 0.54
C GLN A 270 2.45 18.37 1.64
N LEU A 271 1.95 18.03 2.85
CA LEU A 271 2.77 17.60 3.97
C LEU A 271 3.60 16.33 3.68
N LEU A 272 3.24 15.59 2.64
CA LEU A 272 3.94 14.36 2.21
C LEU A 272 5.03 14.63 1.16
N GLU A 273 5.20 15.86 0.70
CA GLU A 273 6.22 16.21 -0.31
C GLU A 273 7.64 16.25 0.25
N GLN A 274 7.76 16.46 1.55
CA GLN A 274 9.05 16.41 2.25
C GLN A 274 9.22 15.06 2.95
N PRO A 275 10.44 14.52 3.02
CA PRO A 275 10.69 13.34 3.83
C PRO A 275 10.37 13.62 5.30
N PRO A 276 10.15 12.59 6.13
CA PRO A 276 10.00 12.79 7.57
C PRO A 276 11.29 13.34 8.18
N GLU A 277 11.18 14.25 9.14
CA GLU A 277 12.36 14.78 9.87
C GLU A 277 13.11 13.67 10.60
N GLN A 278 12.38 12.70 11.12
CA GLN A 278 12.92 11.53 11.82
C GLN A 278 12.12 10.29 11.45
N VAL A 279 12.82 9.17 11.30
CA VAL A 279 12.23 7.83 11.12
C VAL A 279 12.49 7.00 12.35
N PHE A 280 11.43 6.40 12.89
CA PHE A 280 11.52 5.45 13.98
C PHE A 280 11.48 4.03 13.44
N TYR A 281 12.25 3.16 14.10
CA TYR A 281 12.33 1.74 13.75
C TYR A 281 11.99 0.89 14.99
N ASP A 282 11.27 -0.20 14.74
CA ASP A 282 10.86 -1.10 15.80
C ASP A 282 12.03 -1.99 16.25
N ASP A 283 12.24 -2.06 17.56
CA ASP A 283 13.22 -2.95 18.24
C ASP A 283 14.62 -2.92 17.58
N GLY A 284 15.09 -1.72 17.19
CA GLY A 284 16.42 -1.50 16.60
C GLY A 284 16.58 -2.01 15.16
N LEU A 285 15.49 -2.38 14.51
CA LEU A 285 15.47 -2.78 13.11
C LEU A 285 15.55 -1.56 12.20
N THR A 286 16.63 -1.44 11.44
CA THR A 286 16.74 -0.48 10.34
C THR A 286 16.59 -1.19 9.00
N TYR A 287 15.88 -0.58 8.06
CA TYR A 287 15.84 -1.00 6.67
C TYR A 287 15.78 0.23 5.78
N SER A 288 16.32 0.11 4.59
CA SER A 288 16.30 1.16 3.58
C SER A 288 16.13 0.54 2.19
N MET A 289 15.67 1.34 1.27
CA MET A 289 15.52 0.96 -0.14
C MET A 289 16.46 1.81 -1.00
N PRO A 290 16.86 1.31 -2.17
CA PRO A 290 17.49 2.17 -3.18
C PRO A 290 16.61 3.39 -3.48
N PRO A 291 17.19 4.53 -3.89
CA PRO A 291 16.43 5.70 -4.29
C PRO A 291 15.29 5.34 -5.25
N ALA A 292 14.16 6.03 -5.10
CA ALA A 292 13.02 5.81 -5.98
C ALA A 292 13.40 6.09 -7.44
N PRO A 293 12.81 5.37 -8.41
CA PRO A 293 13.11 5.55 -9.82
C PRO A 293 12.72 6.96 -10.25
N GLN A 294 13.73 7.77 -10.60
CA GLN A 294 13.48 9.10 -11.12
C GLN A 294 12.97 8.98 -12.56
N LYS A 295 11.69 9.29 -12.80
CA LYS A 295 11.19 9.44 -14.17
C LYS A 295 12.05 10.49 -14.84
N LYS A 296 12.59 10.18 -16.04
CA LYS A 296 13.33 11.10 -16.91
C LYS A 296 12.43 12.27 -17.36
N ARG A 297 12.08 13.14 -16.39
CA ARG A 297 11.18 14.29 -16.50
C ARG A 297 11.73 15.35 -17.48
N PHE A 298 13.08 15.40 -17.61
CA PHE A 298 13.75 16.52 -18.27
C PHE A 298 13.76 16.52 -19.79
N ARG A 299 13.56 15.37 -20.46
CA ARG A 299 13.63 15.37 -21.93
C ARG A 299 12.42 16.01 -22.60
N ARG A 300 11.20 15.78 -22.05
CA ARG A 300 9.97 16.29 -22.67
C ARG A 300 9.77 17.79 -22.38
N ILE A 301 10.03 18.23 -21.15
CA ILE A 301 9.91 19.66 -20.78
C ILE A 301 10.98 20.48 -21.47
N ARG A 302 12.23 20.02 -21.55
CA ARG A 302 13.30 20.69 -22.35
C ARG A 302 12.98 20.68 -23.84
N ARG A 303 12.34 19.64 -24.36
CA ARG A 303 11.93 19.60 -25.78
C ARG A 303 10.78 20.57 -26.05
N LEU A 304 9.78 20.65 -25.17
CA LEU A 304 8.69 21.62 -25.27
C LEU A 304 9.17 23.06 -25.06
N ALA A 305 10.08 23.30 -24.11
CA ALA A 305 10.67 24.61 -23.91
C ALA A 305 11.57 25.06 -25.07
N ARG A 306 12.27 24.12 -25.76
CA ARG A 306 13.02 24.42 -26.99
C ARG A 306 12.09 24.70 -28.17
N LEU A 307 11.02 23.90 -28.33
CA LEU A 307 10.00 24.14 -29.35
C LEU A 307 9.30 25.50 -29.16
N ARG A 308 8.98 25.86 -27.90
CA ARG A 308 8.37 27.14 -27.58
C ARG A 308 9.30 28.32 -27.92
N ARG A 309 10.58 28.26 -27.57
CA ARG A 309 11.57 29.27 -27.93
C ARG A 309 11.76 29.36 -29.44
N HIS A 310 11.79 28.23 -30.14
CA HIS A 310 11.93 28.22 -31.62
C HIS A 310 10.73 28.87 -32.33
N LEU A 311 9.53 28.67 -31.79
CA LEU A 311 8.29 29.30 -32.27
C LEU A 311 8.24 30.80 -31.94
N GLU A 312 8.75 31.21 -30.78
CA GLU A 312 8.88 32.63 -30.36
C GLU A 312 9.93 33.36 -31.20
N ASP A 313 11.04 32.70 -31.57
CA ASP A 313 12.07 33.26 -32.46
C ASP A 313 11.54 33.38 -33.88
N GLN A 314 10.87 32.37 -34.44
CA GLN A 314 10.27 32.45 -35.77
C GLN A 314 9.16 33.52 -35.85
N SER A 315 8.43 33.78 -34.77
CA SER A 315 7.42 34.85 -34.76
C SER A 315 8.02 36.24 -34.73
N LYS A 316 9.26 36.41 -34.24
CA LYS A 316 10.00 37.66 -34.26
C LYS A 316 10.60 37.95 -35.64
N ASP A 317 11.07 36.91 -36.32
CA ASP A 317 11.65 37.02 -37.70
C ASP A 317 10.58 37.29 -38.76
N LEU A 318 9.30 37.02 -38.49
CA LEU A 318 8.16 37.30 -39.36
C LEU A 318 7.51 38.68 -39.10
N ALA A 319 7.93 39.38 -38.03
CA ALA A 319 7.38 40.68 -37.63
C ALA A 319 8.36 41.85 -37.87
N GLY A 320 9.55 41.59 -38.40
CA GLY A 320 10.55 42.58 -38.83
C GLY A 320 10.75 42.57 -40.34
#